data_32d6b08b505fc7bcd812c1feb7797b90
#
_entry.id   32d6b08b505fc7bcd812c1feb7797b90
#
_cell.length_a   1.000
_cell.length_b   1.000
_cell.length_c   1.000
_cell.angle_alpha   90.00
_cell.angle_beta   90.00
_cell.angle_gamma   90.00
#
_symmetry.space_group_name_H-M   'P 1'
#
loop_
_entity.id
_entity.type
_entity.pdbx_description
1 polymer ?
#
loop_
_entity_poly.entity_id
_entity_poly.type
_entity_poly.pdbx_seq_one_letter_code
_entity_poly.pdbx_strand_id
1 'polypeptide(L)'
;MDQKTKEIVNNIMNYVIGKGASDEIKKNQHSVTKTLSLSADNLCLESIENDLWQHILDRIKCFNRDELLFLAEFMRESFSARLYPVALLYQFATINDIGIYISKIVLGNELLFNNRSCMDLPKLKYLIDCIIFYDNVKTKIEYTKRNTLSVTIDDIFEPVKNEVVDNFFQGYALYLNSIKVEDMEISNPKLRQYLTDIHLTPDEIYKQANPVIEDIVGFNYDDVDYLLYKVPYMMLNTTYSSDRENRFHIKIMRNDFIGYFKDYISEEHLINVLKYLSINHCLNDGKHNNREVELRCITENDGVLSFAVRTIVECLGIFKRITITGHYMDEVTYSYQKSKLELHSTDLIKQQQSMSTYFSYVVAELFESYGYLIAKDANGYPDVDIKDIIVNGSRLVFNDIDVLAFDRNTNTIINCELKYYKVKMDYAGMTKDALNKEKYESLFKRETTLKNNKSAIVKVVFGLTIPDSSIEVKSIVVTSRQNYNTKNITEYNFEEFKRKLLNNETL
;
A
#
# COMPACT_ATOMS: atom_id res chain seq x y z
N MET A 1 27.55 16.26 5.49
CA MET A 1 27.68 15.97 4.05
C MET A 1 28.52 17.08 3.43
N ASP A 2 29.54 16.73 2.65
CA ASP A 2 30.35 17.74 1.98
C ASP A 2 29.56 18.41 0.84
N GLN A 3 30.02 19.58 0.41
CA GLN A 3 29.38 20.37 -0.65
C GLN A 3 29.26 19.57 -1.97
N LYS A 4 30.24 18.74 -2.26
CA LYS A 4 30.29 17.91 -3.48
C LYS A 4 29.19 16.85 -3.48
N THR A 5 28.96 16.18 -2.36
CA THR A 5 27.88 15.17 -2.23
C THR A 5 26.50 15.81 -2.37
N LYS A 6 26.29 17.03 -1.80
CA LYS A 6 25.04 17.80 -2.00
C LYS A 6 24.79 18.11 -3.47
N GLU A 7 25.80 18.55 -4.18
CA GLU A 7 25.71 18.85 -5.62
C GLU A 7 25.35 17.59 -6.43
N ILE A 8 25.95 16.45 -6.10
CA ILE A 8 25.68 15.17 -6.75
C ILE A 8 24.21 14.75 -6.50
N VAL A 9 23.75 14.80 -5.25
CA VAL A 9 22.38 14.46 -4.90
C VAL A 9 21.38 15.35 -5.65
N ASN A 10 21.59 16.67 -5.66
CA ASN A 10 20.73 17.60 -6.40
C ASN A 10 20.75 17.34 -7.92
N ASN A 11 21.91 17.04 -8.48
CA ASN A 11 22.02 16.69 -9.90
C ASN A 11 21.27 15.40 -10.23
N ILE A 12 21.34 14.38 -9.37
CA ILE A 12 20.59 13.13 -9.57
C ILE A 12 19.09 13.36 -9.44
N MET A 13 18.64 14.11 -8.44
CA MET A 13 17.22 14.45 -8.29
C MET A 13 16.69 15.18 -9.54
N ASN A 14 17.42 16.19 -10.01
CA ASN A 14 17.05 16.90 -11.23
C ASN A 14 17.10 15.99 -12.47
N TYR A 15 18.04 15.08 -12.53
CA TYR A 15 18.14 14.10 -13.61
C TYR A 15 16.95 13.15 -13.65
N VAL A 16 16.52 12.63 -12.51
CA VAL A 16 15.35 11.74 -12.43
C VAL A 16 14.05 12.49 -12.68
N ILE A 17 13.88 13.69 -12.11
CA ILE A 17 12.68 14.52 -12.28
C ILE A 17 12.57 15.06 -13.71
N GLY A 18 13.67 15.50 -14.28
CA GLY A 18 13.75 16.13 -15.61
C GLY A 18 13.69 15.14 -16.78
N LYS A 19 13.39 13.89 -16.56
CA LYS A 19 13.38 12.82 -17.56
C LYS A 19 12.26 12.95 -18.61
N GLY A 20 12.36 13.92 -19.47
CA GLY A 20 11.75 13.83 -20.78
C GLY A 20 12.86 13.55 -21.79
N ALA A 21 12.91 12.35 -22.38
CA ALA A 21 13.67 12.01 -23.59
C ALA A 21 15.07 12.65 -23.71
N SER A 22 15.94 12.44 -22.71
CA SER A 22 17.31 12.93 -22.83
C SER A 22 18.14 11.99 -23.71
N ASP A 23 19.01 12.53 -24.55
CA ASP A 23 19.94 11.76 -25.38
C ASP A 23 20.84 10.85 -24.52
N GLU A 24 21.05 11.20 -23.25
CA GLU A 24 21.81 10.42 -22.29
C GLU A 24 21.12 9.10 -21.94
N ILE A 25 19.79 9.09 -21.74
CA ILE A 25 19.02 7.87 -21.49
C ILE A 25 19.10 6.93 -22.70
N LYS A 26 18.86 7.46 -23.90
CA LYS A 26 18.98 6.67 -25.15
C LYS A 26 20.37 6.07 -25.33
N LYS A 27 21.42 6.84 -25.01
CA LYS A 27 22.78 6.35 -25.02
C LYS A 27 22.99 5.21 -24.01
N ASN A 28 22.44 5.35 -22.82
CA ASN A 28 22.52 4.33 -21.77
C ASN A 28 21.71 3.07 -22.15
N GLN A 29 20.50 3.22 -22.71
CA GLN A 29 19.73 2.11 -23.28
C GLN A 29 20.52 1.35 -24.33
N HIS A 30 21.10 2.06 -25.31
CA HIS A 30 21.93 1.44 -26.35
C HIS A 30 23.14 0.69 -25.76
N SER A 31 23.80 1.27 -24.76
CA SER A 31 24.91 0.63 -24.05
C SER A 31 24.49 -0.66 -23.36
N VAL A 32 23.35 -0.66 -22.67
CA VAL A 32 22.79 -1.85 -22.00
C VAL A 32 22.39 -2.91 -23.02
N THR A 33 21.68 -2.55 -24.09
CA THR A 33 21.29 -3.45 -25.18
C THR A 33 22.48 -4.18 -25.76
N LYS A 34 23.56 -3.43 -26.04
CA LYS A 34 24.81 -3.99 -26.55
C LYS A 34 25.49 -4.92 -25.55
N THR A 35 25.57 -4.51 -24.28
CA THR A 35 26.23 -5.29 -23.21
C THR A 35 25.51 -6.61 -22.96
N LEU A 36 24.18 -6.62 -22.98
CA LEU A 36 23.35 -7.83 -22.79
C LEU A 36 23.14 -8.63 -24.09
N SER A 37 23.71 -8.19 -25.21
CA SER A 37 23.56 -8.84 -26.54
C SER A 37 22.10 -9.10 -26.91
N LEU A 38 21.21 -8.16 -26.62
CA LEU A 38 19.77 -8.32 -26.90
C LEU A 38 19.49 -8.26 -28.39
N SER A 39 18.68 -9.21 -28.88
CA SER A 39 18.21 -9.26 -30.26
C SER A 39 16.73 -9.66 -30.31
N ALA A 40 16.05 -9.40 -31.43
CA ALA A 40 14.65 -9.75 -31.59
C ALA A 40 14.39 -11.26 -31.48
N ASP A 41 15.40 -12.07 -31.81
CA ASP A 41 15.30 -13.54 -31.81
C ASP A 41 15.46 -14.18 -30.43
N ASN A 42 15.98 -13.42 -29.43
CA ASN A 42 16.24 -13.92 -28.07
C ASN A 42 15.53 -13.13 -26.98
N LEU A 43 14.38 -12.55 -27.29
CA LEU A 43 13.63 -11.68 -26.39
C LEU A 43 12.87 -12.50 -25.34
N CYS A 44 13.53 -12.83 -24.24
CA CYS A 44 12.93 -13.44 -23.06
C CYS A 44 13.04 -12.47 -21.90
N LEU A 45 11.94 -11.88 -21.45
CA LEU A 45 11.91 -10.84 -20.41
C LEU A 45 12.51 -11.31 -19.09
N GLU A 46 12.26 -12.55 -18.67
CA GLU A 46 12.83 -13.13 -17.46
C GLU A 46 14.36 -13.28 -17.54
N SER A 47 14.88 -13.64 -18.72
CA SER A 47 16.35 -13.65 -18.93
C SER A 47 16.92 -12.25 -18.85
N ILE A 48 16.27 -11.29 -19.50
CA ILE A 48 16.71 -9.88 -19.49
C ILE A 48 16.66 -9.29 -18.07
N GLU A 49 15.63 -9.62 -17.28
CA GLU A 49 15.55 -9.22 -15.87
C GLU A 49 16.78 -9.72 -15.08
N ASN A 50 17.12 -11.01 -15.22
CA ASN A 50 18.27 -11.60 -14.54
C ASN A 50 19.60 -10.99 -15.00
N ASP A 51 19.78 -10.80 -16.30
CA ASP A 51 21.00 -10.24 -16.86
C ASP A 51 21.18 -8.77 -16.47
N LEU A 52 20.10 -7.98 -16.44
CA LEU A 52 20.11 -6.61 -15.92
C LEU A 52 20.47 -6.56 -14.44
N TRP A 53 19.92 -7.47 -13.64
CA TRP A 53 20.25 -7.55 -12.22
C TRP A 53 21.74 -7.84 -12.00
N GLN A 54 22.30 -8.82 -12.70
CA GLN A 54 23.74 -9.10 -12.63
C GLN A 54 24.60 -7.90 -13.10
N HIS A 55 24.16 -7.23 -14.16
CA HIS A 55 24.83 -6.03 -14.65
C HIS A 55 24.82 -4.89 -13.61
N ILE A 56 23.69 -4.68 -12.91
CA ILE A 56 23.59 -3.72 -11.81
C ILE A 56 24.58 -4.09 -10.69
N LEU A 57 24.62 -5.37 -10.28
CA LEU A 57 25.54 -5.85 -9.25
C LEU A 57 27.02 -5.62 -9.64
N ASP A 58 27.36 -5.78 -10.90
CA ASP A 58 28.73 -5.49 -11.38
C ASP A 58 29.04 -3.99 -11.36
N ARG A 59 28.07 -3.15 -11.67
CA ARG A 59 28.28 -1.69 -11.68
C ARG A 59 28.37 -1.09 -10.28
N ILE A 60 27.65 -1.64 -9.31
CA ILE A 60 27.67 -1.12 -7.95
C ILE A 60 29.05 -1.22 -7.27
N LYS A 61 29.87 -2.18 -7.69
CA LYS A 61 31.24 -2.36 -7.20
C LYS A 61 32.14 -1.13 -7.38
N CYS A 62 31.77 -0.21 -8.26
CA CYS A 62 32.50 1.02 -8.53
C CYS A 62 32.24 2.15 -7.53
N PHE A 63 31.36 1.94 -6.56
CA PHE A 63 30.91 3.00 -5.64
C PHE A 63 31.32 2.74 -4.20
N ASN A 64 31.34 3.80 -3.41
CA ASN A 64 31.45 3.73 -1.96
C ASN A 64 30.08 3.33 -1.38
N ARG A 65 30.09 2.36 -0.46
CA ARG A 65 28.90 1.81 0.18
C ARG A 65 28.08 2.88 0.91
N ASP A 66 28.76 3.64 1.77
CA ASP A 66 28.09 4.61 2.66
C ASP A 66 27.51 5.79 1.88
N GLU A 67 28.19 6.22 0.80
CA GLU A 67 27.71 7.27 -0.09
C GLU A 67 26.44 6.82 -0.84
N LEU A 68 26.38 5.56 -1.30
CA LEU A 68 25.20 5.03 -1.96
C LEU A 68 24.03 4.84 -0.98
N LEU A 69 24.28 4.36 0.23
CA LEU A 69 23.22 4.25 1.26
C LEU A 69 22.68 5.61 1.61
N PHE A 70 23.54 6.62 1.79
CA PHE A 70 23.10 7.98 2.04
C PHE A 70 22.25 8.54 0.89
N LEU A 71 22.64 8.30 -0.36
CA LEU A 71 21.83 8.67 -1.52
C LEU A 71 20.46 7.98 -1.51
N ALA A 72 20.43 6.69 -1.21
CA ALA A 72 19.18 5.92 -1.12
C ALA A 72 18.24 6.47 -0.03
N GLU A 73 18.75 6.75 1.16
CA GLU A 73 17.99 7.37 2.25
C GLU A 73 17.46 8.74 1.85
N PHE A 74 18.25 9.55 1.16
CA PHE A 74 17.82 10.85 0.67
C PHE A 74 16.70 10.74 -0.39
N MET A 75 16.79 9.80 -1.31
CA MET A 75 15.77 9.55 -2.31
C MET A 75 14.43 9.15 -1.66
N ARG A 76 14.47 8.24 -0.69
CA ARG A 76 13.28 7.82 0.06
C ARG A 76 12.68 8.97 0.88
N GLU A 77 13.52 9.75 1.55
CA GLU A 77 13.08 10.93 2.31
C GLU A 77 12.41 11.98 1.42
N SER A 78 12.91 12.16 0.22
CA SER A 78 12.34 13.10 -0.75
C SER A 78 10.92 12.71 -1.15
N PHE A 79 10.63 11.41 -1.28
CA PHE A 79 9.28 10.90 -1.54
C PHE A 79 8.36 11.13 -0.35
N SER A 80 8.81 10.82 0.86
CA SER A 80 8.04 10.99 2.10
C SER A 80 7.67 12.45 2.39
N ALA A 81 8.37 13.41 1.78
CA ALA A 81 8.10 14.83 2.00
C ALA A 81 6.72 15.32 1.51
N ARG A 82 6.00 14.56 0.68
CA ARG A 82 4.58 14.77 0.23
C ARG A 82 4.18 16.19 -0.20
N LEU A 83 5.14 17.03 -0.54
CA LEU A 83 4.91 18.45 -0.87
C LEU A 83 4.82 18.69 -2.39
N TYR A 84 4.64 17.63 -3.18
CA TYR A 84 4.77 17.72 -4.62
C TYR A 84 3.42 17.77 -5.35
N PRO A 85 3.33 18.54 -6.44
CA PRO A 85 2.18 18.51 -7.32
C PRO A 85 1.91 17.09 -7.84
N VAL A 86 0.64 16.72 -7.97
CA VAL A 86 0.20 15.42 -8.50
C VAL A 86 0.90 15.06 -9.82
N ALA A 87 1.17 16.04 -10.68
CA ALA A 87 1.87 15.85 -11.95
C ALA A 87 3.30 15.31 -11.82
N LEU A 88 3.92 15.41 -10.65
CA LEU A 88 5.29 14.92 -10.39
C LEU A 88 5.34 13.64 -9.55
N LEU A 89 4.18 13.12 -9.13
CA LEU A 89 4.12 11.93 -8.26
C LEU A 89 4.78 10.69 -8.87
N TYR A 90 4.65 10.50 -10.17
CA TYR A 90 5.30 9.41 -10.89
C TYR A 90 6.83 9.46 -10.74
N GLN A 91 7.41 10.64 -10.98
CA GLN A 91 8.87 10.82 -10.88
C GLN A 91 9.36 10.61 -9.44
N PHE A 92 8.56 11.02 -8.45
CA PHE A 92 8.92 10.83 -7.04
C PHE A 92 8.73 9.39 -6.58
N ALA A 93 7.72 8.68 -7.06
CA ALA A 93 7.60 7.23 -6.84
C ALA A 93 8.82 6.50 -7.41
N THR A 94 9.20 6.82 -8.65
CA THR A 94 10.42 6.28 -9.27
C THR A 94 11.68 6.56 -8.44
N ILE A 95 11.81 7.76 -7.85
CA ILE A 95 12.94 8.12 -6.99
C ILE A 95 12.96 7.25 -5.72
N ASN A 96 11.81 7.05 -5.08
CA ASN A 96 11.68 6.16 -3.93
C ASN A 96 12.07 4.73 -4.28
N ASP A 97 11.58 4.20 -5.39
CA ASP A 97 11.88 2.84 -5.85
C ASP A 97 13.37 2.66 -6.14
N ILE A 98 14.02 3.64 -6.78
CA ILE A 98 15.47 3.65 -6.95
C ILE A 98 16.18 3.60 -5.60
N GLY A 99 15.76 4.40 -4.62
CA GLY A 99 16.29 4.40 -3.27
C GLY A 99 16.16 3.04 -2.59
N ILE A 100 15.01 2.38 -2.73
CA ILE A 100 14.75 1.03 -2.22
C ILE A 100 15.68 0.01 -2.90
N TYR A 101 15.80 0.03 -4.22
CA TYR A 101 16.70 -0.87 -4.95
C TYR A 101 18.17 -0.68 -4.56
N ILE A 102 18.64 0.56 -4.47
CA ILE A 102 20.01 0.85 -4.02
C ILE A 102 20.23 0.31 -2.61
N SER A 103 19.30 0.56 -1.66
CA SER A 103 19.42 0.05 -0.29
C SER A 103 19.52 -1.48 -0.25
N LYS A 104 18.68 -2.18 -1.02
CA LYS A 104 18.73 -3.64 -1.13
C LYS A 104 20.05 -4.17 -1.66
N ILE A 105 20.50 -3.61 -2.76
CA ILE A 105 21.71 -4.06 -3.44
C ILE A 105 22.91 -3.84 -2.53
N VAL A 106 22.97 -2.66 -1.89
CA VAL A 106 24.08 -2.30 -1.02
C VAL A 106 24.14 -3.21 0.22
N LEU A 107 23.01 -3.43 0.84
CA LEU A 107 22.96 -4.22 2.09
C LEU A 107 23.04 -5.73 1.85
N GLY A 108 22.51 -6.22 0.71
CA GLY A 108 22.60 -7.64 0.33
C GLY A 108 23.98 -8.08 -0.18
N ASN A 109 24.88 -7.13 -0.48
CA ASN A 109 26.14 -7.41 -1.15
C ASN A 109 27.34 -6.67 -0.51
N GLU A 110 27.41 -6.63 0.81
CA GLU A 110 28.43 -5.87 1.56
C GLU A 110 29.89 -6.10 1.10
N LEU A 111 30.20 -7.32 0.70
CA LEU A 111 31.55 -7.71 0.26
C LEU A 111 31.94 -7.18 -1.12
N LEU A 112 31.01 -6.61 -1.89
CA LEU A 112 31.26 -6.17 -3.25
C LEU A 112 31.83 -4.74 -3.35
N PHE A 113 31.80 -3.96 -2.27
CA PHE A 113 32.10 -2.53 -2.33
C PHE A 113 33.59 -2.22 -2.20
N ASN A 114 34.04 -1.22 -2.97
CA ASN A 114 35.36 -0.66 -2.87
C ASN A 114 35.31 0.67 -2.10
N ASN A 115 35.67 0.67 -0.84
CA ASN A 115 35.63 1.84 0.05
C ASN A 115 36.52 3.01 -0.37
N ARG A 116 37.29 2.89 -1.46
CA ARG A 116 38.21 3.93 -1.96
C ARG A 116 37.65 4.72 -3.15
N SER A 117 36.49 4.33 -3.70
CA SER A 117 35.94 5.04 -4.85
C SER A 117 35.15 6.26 -4.43
N CYS A 118 35.35 7.38 -5.13
CA CYS A 118 34.51 8.57 -5.01
C CYS A 118 33.27 8.40 -5.88
N MET A 119 32.16 9.02 -5.48
CA MET A 119 30.93 9.07 -6.27
C MET A 119 31.21 9.82 -7.60
N ASP A 120 30.97 9.12 -8.71
CA ASP A 120 31.15 9.63 -10.08
C ASP A 120 29.79 9.83 -10.70
N LEU A 121 29.42 11.07 -11.01
CA LEU A 121 28.07 11.42 -11.46
C LEU A 121 27.65 10.70 -12.76
N PRO A 122 28.47 10.61 -13.83
CA PRO A 122 28.15 9.83 -15.02
C PRO A 122 27.88 8.35 -14.74
N LYS A 123 28.72 7.70 -13.93
CA LYS A 123 28.52 6.29 -13.55
C LYS A 123 27.28 6.10 -12.71
N LEU A 124 26.99 7.05 -11.83
CA LEU A 124 25.81 7.01 -10.98
C LEU A 124 24.50 7.17 -11.80
N LYS A 125 24.46 8.10 -12.75
CA LYS A 125 23.33 8.23 -13.68
C LYS A 125 23.11 6.95 -14.48
N TYR A 126 24.19 6.32 -14.96
CA TYR A 126 24.10 5.05 -15.66
C TYR A 126 23.54 3.93 -14.77
N LEU A 127 24.01 3.83 -13.52
CA LEU A 127 23.47 2.88 -12.55
C LEU A 127 21.98 3.10 -12.31
N ILE A 128 21.56 4.34 -12.13
CA ILE A 128 20.16 4.72 -11.93
C ILE A 128 19.31 4.32 -13.15
N ASP A 129 19.79 4.56 -14.36
CA ASP A 129 19.08 4.14 -15.56
C ASP A 129 18.97 2.61 -15.66
N CYS A 130 20.02 1.86 -15.30
CA CYS A 130 19.94 0.40 -15.23
C CYS A 130 18.88 -0.08 -14.22
N ILE A 131 18.77 0.57 -13.06
CA ILE A 131 17.76 0.24 -12.06
C ILE A 131 16.35 0.54 -12.61
N ILE A 132 16.14 1.66 -13.29
CA ILE A 132 14.86 2.01 -13.91
C ILE A 132 14.51 1.01 -15.03
N PHE A 133 15.48 0.62 -15.85
CA PHE A 133 15.26 -0.38 -16.90
C PHE A 133 14.88 -1.74 -16.31
N TYR A 134 15.53 -2.13 -15.21
CA TYR A 134 15.20 -3.34 -14.47
C TYR A 134 13.75 -3.30 -13.96
N ASP A 135 13.33 -2.20 -13.36
CA ASP A 135 11.98 -2.03 -12.86
C ASP A 135 10.94 -2.03 -13.99
N ASN A 136 11.24 -1.38 -15.11
CA ASN A 136 10.39 -1.40 -16.30
C ASN A 136 10.24 -2.82 -16.88
N VAL A 137 11.33 -3.60 -16.96
CA VAL A 137 11.28 -5.00 -17.42
C VAL A 137 10.44 -5.84 -16.47
N LYS A 138 10.64 -5.72 -15.17
CA LYS A 138 9.88 -6.42 -14.14
C LYS A 138 8.39 -6.11 -14.21
N THR A 139 8.03 -4.84 -14.38
CA THR A 139 6.65 -4.40 -14.57
C THR A 139 6.03 -5.03 -15.82
N LYS A 140 6.79 -5.12 -16.93
CA LYS A 140 6.35 -5.77 -18.15
C LYS A 140 6.13 -7.28 -18.00
N ILE A 141 7.00 -7.97 -17.27
CA ILE A 141 6.83 -9.39 -16.95
C ILE A 141 5.49 -9.60 -16.23
N GLU A 142 5.22 -8.80 -15.22
CA GLU A 142 3.95 -8.89 -14.49
C GLU A 142 2.75 -8.52 -15.35
N TYR A 143 2.91 -7.58 -16.27
CA TYR A 143 1.86 -7.16 -17.18
C TYR A 143 1.59 -8.25 -18.26
N THR A 144 2.63 -8.84 -18.84
CA THR A 144 2.50 -9.90 -19.87
C THR A 144 1.91 -11.19 -19.33
N LYS A 145 2.19 -11.55 -18.08
CA LYS A 145 1.55 -12.70 -17.42
C LYS A 145 0.04 -12.57 -17.33
N ARG A 146 -0.50 -11.37 -17.43
CA ARG A 146 -1.93 -11.06 -17.23
C ARG A 146 -2.65 -10.59 -18.49
N ASN A 147 -1.90 -10.07 -19.45
CA ASN A 147 -2.40 -9.53 -20.71
C ASN A 147 -1.50 -9.99 -21.85
N THR A 148 -2.05 -10.18 -23.04
CA THR A 148 -1.27 -10.46 -24.25
C THR A 148 -0.61 -9.17 -24.72
N LEU A 149 0.55 -8.83 -24.19
CA LEU A 149 1.39 -7.72 -24.67
C LEU A 149 2.50 -8.29 -25.54
N SER A 150 2.61 -7.82 -26.78
CA SER A 150 3.82 -8.03 -27.59
C SER A 150 4.82 -6.93 -27.24
N VAL A 151 6.01 -7.31 -26.78
CA VAL A 151 7.09 -6.37 -26.43
C VAL A 151 8.13 -6.43 -27.53
N THR A 152 8.52 -5.29 -28.08
CA THR A 152 9.64 -5.14 -29.01
C THR A 152 10.92 -4.75 -28.27
N ILE A 153 12.07 -4.86 -28.91
CA ILE A 153 13.37 -4.43 -28.31
C ILE A 153 13.33 -2.94 -27.95
N ASP A 154 12.74 -2.13 -28.80
CA ASP A 154 12.68 -0.67 -28.58
C ASP A 154 11.81 -0.32 -27.36
N ASP A 155 10.85 -1.15 -27.04
CA ASP A 155 9.94 -0.93 -25.92
C ASP A 155 10.44 -1.52 -24.60
N ILE A 156 11.48 -2.37 -24.60
CA ILE A 156 11.88 -3.13 -23.39
C ILE A 156 12.13 -2.22 -22.19
N PHE A 157 12.85 -1.14 -22.41
CA PHE A 157 13.31 -0.25 -21.35
C PHE A 157 12.38 0.93 -21.09
N GLU A 158 11.37 1.11 -21.96
CA GLU A 158 10.37 2.15 -21.77
C GLU A 158 9.32 1.72 -20.73
N PRO A 159 8.78 2.64 -19.92
CA PRO A 159 7.67 2.31 -19.04
C PRO A 159 6.46 1.81 -19.86
N VAL A 160 5.65 0.95 -19.26
CA VAL A 160 4.40 0.51 -19.89
C VAL A 160 3.51 1.72 -20.10
N LYS A 161 3.37 2.16 -21.34
CA LYS A 161 2.49 3.27 -21.73
C LYS A 161 1.11 2.73 -22.01
N ASN A 162 0.21 2.90 -21.07
CA ASN A 162 -1.19 2.60 -21.35
C ASN A 162 -2.06 3.40 -20.37
N GLU A 163 -3.29 3.66 -20.76
CA GLU A 163 -4.28 4.36 -19.97
C GLU A 163 -4.46 3.77 -18.56
N VAL A 164 -4.22 2.49 -18.42
CA VAL A 164 -4.23 1.74 -17.15
C VAL A 164 -3.15 2.20 -16.18
N VAL A 165 -1.92 2.39 -16.68
CA VAL A 165 -0.78 2.85 -15.87
C VAL A 165 -0.97 4.31 -15.48
N ASP A 166 -1.46 5.12 -16.42
CA ASP A 166 -1.74 6.54 -16.15
C ASP A 166 -2.87 6.69 -15.13
N ASN A 167 -3.93 5.89 -15.24
CA ASN A 167 -5.01 5.85 -14.26
C ASN A 167 -4.56 5.31 -12.91
N PHE A 168 -3.62 4.35 -12.88
CA PHE A 168 -3.01 3.87 -11.64
C PHE A 168 -2.30 4.99 -10.88
N PHE A 169 -1.46 5.77 -11.55
CA PHE A 169 -0.73 6.86 -10.89
C PHE A 169 -1.64 8.01 -10.46
N GLN A 170 -2.68 8.31 -11.22
CA GLN A 170 -3.73 9.24 -10.77
C GLN A 170 -4.46 8.70 -9.55
N GLY A 171 -4.82 7.42 -9.56
CA GLY A 171 -5.43 6.73 -8.45
C GLY A 171 -4.53 6.64 -7.23
N TYR A 172 -3.23 6.42 -7.40
CA TYR A 172 -2.26 6.38 -6.32
C TYR A 172 -2.12 7.74 -5.61
N ALA A 173 -2.14 8.83 -6.37
CA ALA A 173 -2.16 10.18 -5.82
C ALA A 173 -3.43 10.44 -5.00
N LEU A 174 -4.59 10.05 -5.52
CA LEU A 174 -5.86 10.11 -4.80
C LEU A 174 -5.85 9.21 -3.56
N TYR A 175 -5.25 8.03 -3.68
CA TYR A 175 -5.08 7.08 -2.60
C TYR A 175 -4.24 7.64 -1.44
N LEU A 176 -3.10 8.26 -1.72
CA LEU A 176 -2.25 8.88 -0.68
C LEU A 176 -2.97 10.01 0.07
N ASN A 177 -3.93 10.66 -0.59
CA ASN A 177 -4.73 11.76 -0.03
C ASN A 177 -6.14 11.33 0.41
N SER A 178 -6.54 10.05 0.19
CA SER A 178 -7.88 9.59 0.58
C SER A 178 -8.03 9.47 2.09
N ILE A 179 -9.22 9.76 2.56
CA ILE A 179 -9.62 9.46 3.94
C ILE A 179 -9.63 7.95 4.09
N LYS A 180 -8.99 7.46 5.14
CA LYS A 180 -8.93 6.04 5.43
C LYS A 180 -10.21 5.63 6.16
N VAL A 181 -10.74 4.46 5.84
CA VAL A 181 -11.95 3.94 6.48
C VAL A 181 -11.77 3.81 7.99
N GLU A 182 -10.58 3.43 8.43
CA GLU A 182 -10.20 3.33 9.83
C GLU A 182 -10.20 4.68 10.57
N ASP A 183 -10.09 5.80 9.85
CA ASP A 183 -10.15 7.15 10.39
C ASP A 183 -11.60 7.71 10.35
N MET A 184 -12.57 6.93 9.84
CA MET A 184 -13.97 7.36 9.75
C MET A 184 -14.75 7.02 11.00
N GLU A 185 -15.38 8.01 11.54
CA GLU A 185 -16.30 7.83 12.65
C GLU A 185 -17.74 7.64 12.16
N ILE A 186 -18.44 6.69 12.78
CA ILE A 186 -19.89 6.57 12.65
C ILE A 186 -20.54 7.81 13.30
N SER A 187 -21.31 8.56 12.53
CA SER A 187 -21.93 9.82 12.97
C SER A 187 -23.14 9.58 13.87
N ASN A 188 -23.89 8.48 13.64
CA ASN A 188 -25.05 8.11 14.44
C ASN A 188 -24.63 7.63 15.84
N PRO A 189 -24.95 8.37 16.93
CA PRO A 189 -24.50 8.00 18.27
C PRO A 189 -25.00 6.64 18.75
N LYS A 190 -26.22 6.25 18.34
CA LYS A 190 -26.80 4.95 18.73
C LYS A 190 -26.08 3.80 18.04
N LEU A 191 -25.80 3.96 16.76
CA LEU A 191 -25.04 2.96 16.01
C LEU A 191 -23.59 2.87 16.54
N ARG A 192 -22.97 4.01 16.82
CA ARG A 192 -21.63 4.04 17.43
C ARG A 192 -21.61 3.30 18.77
N GLN A 193 -22.57 3.55 19.65
CA GLN A 193 -22.68 2.85 20.93
C GLN A 193 -22.87 1.35 20.74
N TYR A 194 -23.77 0.96 19.84
CA TYR A 194 -23.97 -0.46 19.50
C TYR A 194 -22.69 -1.12 19.04
N LEU A 195 -21.92 -0.49 18.11
CA LEU A 195 -20.66 -1.03 17.63
C LEU A 195 -19.58 -1.09 18.71
N THR A 196 -19.60 -0.15 19.66
CA THR A 196 -18.73 -0.20 20.86
C THR A 196 -19.09 -1.39 21.74
N ASP A 197 -20.38 -1.59 22.00
CA ASP A 197 -20.87 -2.69 22.86
C ASP A 197 -20.54 -4.09 22.28
N ILE A 198 -20.50 -4.21 20.95
CA ILE A 198 -20.11 -5.46 20.26
C ILE A 198 -18.63 -5.49 19.85
N HIS A 199 -17.82 -4.54 20.35
CA HIS A 199 -16.37 -4.44 20.11
C HIS A 199 -15.96 -4.34 18.63
N LEU A 200 -16.74 -3.63 17.82
CA LEU A 200 -16.55 -3.48 16.38
C LEU A 200 -16.11 -2.06 15.95
N THR A 201 -15.88 -1.12 16.88
CA THR A 201 -15.26 0.16 16.52
C THR A 201 -13.75 -0.02 16.28
N PRO A 202 -13.11 0.82 15.45
CA PRO A 202 -11.65 0.75 15.25
C PRO A 202 -10.86 0.74 16.55
N ASP A 203 -11.26 1.54 17.55
CA ASP A 203 -10.61 1.58 18.86
C ASP A 203 -10.73 0.25 19.61
N GLU A 204 -11.89 -0.40 19.57
CA GLU A 204 -12.10 -1.70 20.22
C GLU A 204 -11.36 -2.83 19.49
N ILE A 205 -11.37 -2.82 18.15
CA ILE A 205 -10.60 -3.75 17.33
C ILE A 205 -9.11 -3.61 17.62
N TYR A 206 -8.65 -2.37 17.72
CA TYR A 206 -7.28 -2.02 18.09
C TYR A 206 -6.89 -2.56 19.49
N LYS A 207 -7.72 -2.33 20.52
CA LYS A 207 -7.46 -2.84 21.88
C LYS A 207 -7.33 -4.35 21.93
N GLN A 208 -8.10 -5.07 21.10
CA GLN A 208 -8.01 -6.54 21.01
C GLN A 208 -6.76 -6.99 20.25
N ALA A 209 -6.36 -6.26 19.22
CA ALA A 209 -5.22 -6.62 18.39
C ALA A 209 -3.87 -6.30 19.05
N ASN A 210 -3.80 -5.26 19.90
CA ASN A 210 -2.55 -4.76 20.46
C ASN A 210 -1.73 -5.86 21.19
N PRO A 211 -2.29 -6.69 22.08
CA PRO A 211 -1.53 -7.76 22.73
C PRO A 211 -1.01 -8.82 21.74
N VAL A 212 -1.78 -9.10 20.69
CA VAL A 212 -1.38 -10.05 19.63
C VAL A 212 -0.17 -9.51 18.87
N ILE A 213 -0.23 -8.23 18.47
CA ILE A 213 0.87 -7.58 17.77
C ILE A 213 2.11 -7.48 18.67
N GLU A 214 1.94 -7.12 19.94
CA GLU A 214 3.04 -7.07 20.92
C GLU A 214 3.74 -8.42 21.05
N ASP A 215 3.00 -9.53 21.14
CA ASP A 215 3.62 -10.85 21.16
C ASP A 215 4.38 -11.15 19.86
N ILE A 216 3.88 -10.74 18.70
CA ILE A 216 4.52 -11.00 17.40
C ILE A 216 5.81 -10.19 17.23
N VAL A 217 5.77 -8.88 17.48
CA VAL A 217 6.87 -7.95 17.15
C VAL A 217 7.72 -7.57 18.37
N GLY A 218 7.21 -7.73 19.59
CA GLY A 218 7.87 -7.40 20.85
C GLY A 218 7.78 -5.91 21.22
N PHE A 219 6.83 -5.18 20.68
CA PHE A 219 6.47 -3.80 21.05
C PHE A 219 5.01 -3.53 20.72
N ASN A 220 4.44 -2.50 21.31
CA ASN A 220 3.02 -2.20 21.18
C ASN A 220 2.74 -0.89 20.46
N TYR A 221 1.46 -0.57 20.30
CA TYR A 221 1.03 0.61 19.57
C TYR A 221 1.34 1.92 20.32
N ASP A 222 1.29 1.93 21.65
CA ASP A 222 1.59 3.12 22.43
C ASP A 222 3.05 3.53 22.22
N ASP A 223 3.95 2.54 22.08
CA ASP A 223 5.34 2.76 21.71
C ASP A 223 5.45 3.39 20.32
N VAL A 224 4.67 2.87 19.35
CA VAL A 224 4.65 3.40 17.99
C VAL A 224 4.13 4.84 17.96
N ASP A 225 3.04 5.12 18.65
CA ASP A 225 2.45 6.47 18.73
C ASP A 225 3.41 7.45 19.40
N TYR A 226 4.08 7.03 20.45
CA TYR A 226 5.09 7.83 21.09
C TYR A 226 6.27 8.13 20.15
N LEU A 227 6.78 7.12 19.43
CA LEU A 227 7.86 7.31 18.47
C LEU A 227 7.44 8.20 17.28
N LEU A 228 6.23 8.01 16.74
CA LEU A 228 5.68 8.87 15.69
C LEU A 228 5.63 10.35 16.11
N TYR A 229 5.33 10.59 17.36
CA TYR A 229 5.32 11.94 17.92
C TYR A 229 6.73 12.47 18.20
N LYS A 230 7.63 11.67 18.77
CA LYS A 230 8.92 12.13 19.32
C LYS A 230 10.09 12.06 18.34
N VAL A 231 10.15 11.10 17.43
CA VAL A 231 11.27 10.99 16.47
C VAL A 231 11.45 12.27 15.65
N PRO A 232 10.42 12.98 15.18
CA PRO A 232 10.59 14.26 14.49
C PRO A 232 11.35 15.32 15.31
N TYR A 233 11.24 15.29 16.62
CA TYR A 233 11.97 16.25 17.49
C TYR A 233 13.47 15.98 17.55
N MET A 234 13.94 14.78 17.21
CA MET A 234 15.39 14.51 17.10
C MET A 234 16.06 15.39 16.05
N MET A 235 15.33 15.83 15.00
CA MET A 235 15.82 16.77 14.00
C MET A 235 16.24 18.12 14.61
N LEU A 236 15.62 18.51 15.72
CA LEU A 236 15.91 19.76 16.41
C LEU A 236 17.16 19.66 17.29
N ASN A 237 17.58 18.43 17.60
CA ASN A 237 18.78 18.20 18.41
C ASN A 237 20.02 18.15 17.51
N THR A 238 20.79 19.22 17.52
CA THR A 238 22.00 19.38 16.69
C THR A 238 23.12 18.38 17.03
N THR A 239 23.02 17.67 18.15
CA THR A 239 24.01 16.65 18.57
C THR A 239 23.93 15.41 17.67
N TYR A 240 22.73 15.08 17.18
CA TYR A 240 22.48 13.87 16.39
C TYR A 240 22.41 14.12 14.90
N SER A 241 22.17 15.35 14.46
CA SER A 241 22.18 15.66 13.04
C SER A 241 23.60 15.73 12.50
N SER A 242 23.88 15.01 11.44
CA SER A 242 25.19 14.98 10.80
C SER A 242 25.62 16.33 10.20
N ASP A 243 24.66 17.26 10.02
CA ASP A 243 24.91 18.60 9.50
C ASP A 243 23.72 19.52 9.83
N ARG A 244 24.00 20.78 10.21
CA ARG A 244 22.94 21.79 10.50
C ARG A 244 22.00 22.05 9.31
N GLU A 245 22.48 21.82 8.09
CA GLU A 245 21.68 22.00 6.88
C GLU A 245 20.88 20.76 6.46
N ASN A 246 21.30 19.55 6.91
CA ASN A 246 20.66 18.27 6.58
C ASN A 246 20.03 17.60 7.79
N ARG A 247 19.10 18.29 8.44
CA ARG A 247 18.43 17.82 9.66
C ARG A 247 17.56 16.59 9.48
N PHE A 248 17.27 16.20 8.23
CA PHE A 248 16.47 15.04 7.94
C PHE A 248 17.18 13.71 8.24
N HIS A 249 18.52 13.70 8.23
CA HIS A 249 19.34 12.51 8.40
C HIS A 249 20.00 12.48 9.78
N ILE A 250 19.77 11.40 10.50
CA ILE A 250 20.28 11.18 11.85
C ILE A 250 21.32 10.08 11.83
N LYS A 251 22.46 10.33 12.48
CA LYS A 251 23.46 9.33 12.88
C LYS A 251 23.59 9.36 14.39
N ILE A 252 23.31 8.26 15.06
CA ILE A 252 23.28 8.16 16.52
C ILE A 252 23.78 6.80 16.96
N MET A 253 24.53 6.73 18.07
CA MET A 253 24.85 5.45 18.69
C MET A 253 23.56 4.76 19.14
N ARG A 254 23.47 3.45 18.96
CA ARG A 254 22.30 2.67 19.39
C ARG A 254 21.95 2.90 20.86
N ASN A 255 22.97 2.93 21.72
CA ASN A 255 22.76 3.15 23.16
C ASN A 255 22.23 4.56 23.46
N ASP A 256 22.63 5.56 22.66
CA ASP A 256 22.14 6.94 22.81
C ASP A 256 20.69 7.04 22.35
N PHE A 257 20.32 6.33 21.27
CA PHE A 257 18.92 6.23 20.83
C PHE A 257 18.04 5.60 21.91
N ILE A 258 18.48 4.47 22.46
CA ILE A 258 17.77 3.82 23.56
C ILE A 258 17.70 4.75 24.76
N GLY A 259 18.81 5.40 25.13
CA GLY A 259 18.86 6.37 26.22
C GLY A 259 17.91 7.55 26.06
N TYR A 260 17.67 7.99 24.83
CA TYR A 260 16.75 9.08 24.52
C TYR A 260 15.28 8.75 24.77
N PHE A 261 14.89 7.48 24.57
CA PHE A 261 13.48 7.06 24.65
C PHE A 261 13.15 6.20 25.89
N LYS A 262 14.14 5.71 26.63
CA LYS A 262 13.96 4.75 27.74
C LYS A 262 13.05 5.19 28.90
N ASP A 263 12.86 6.50 29.07
CA ASP A 263 11.98 7.03 30.12
C ASP A 263 10.49 6.83 29.81
N TYR A 264 10.16 6.46 28.57
CA TYR A 264 8.78 6.30 28.08
C TYR A 264 8.50 4.93 27.46
N ILE A 265 9.52 4.30 26.88
CA ILE A 265 9.43 3.01 26.23
C ILE A 265 10.45 2.07 26.89
N SER A 266 10.07 0.84 27.20
CA SER A 266 11.00 -0.11 27.78
C SER A 266 12.19 -0.37 26.86
N GLU A 267 13.35 -0.66 27.44
CA GLU A 267 14.56 -0.96 26.65
C GLU A 267 14.34 -2.18 25.73
N GLU A 268 13.63 -3.19 26.21
CA GLU A 268 13.28 -4.38 25.42
C GLU A 268 12.44 -4.00 24.19
N HIS A 269 11.41 -3.19 24.36
CA HIS A 269 10.58 -2.73 23.25
C HIS A 269 11.39 -1.87 22.26
N LEU A 270 12.25 -0.98 22.73
CA LEU A 270 13.13 -0.18 21.87
C LEU A 270 14.07 -1.04 21.03
N ILE A 271 14.65 -2.10 21.63
CA ILE A 271 15.48 -3.07 20.92
C ILE A 271 14.68 -3.78 19.83
N ASN A 272 13.44 -4.17 20.13
CA ASN A 272 12.57 -4.82 19.16
C ASN A 272 12.11 -3.89 18.05
N VAL A 273 11.81 -2.61 18.35
CA VAL A 273 11.52 -1.57 17.34
C VAL A 273 12.73 -1.39 16.41
N LEU A 274 13.93 -1.24 16.96
CA LEU A 274 15.14 -1.11 16.16
C LEU A 274 15.36 -2.35 15.27
N LYS A 275 15.16 -3.54 15.82
CA LYS A 275 15.22 -4.78 15.05
C LYS A 275 14.19 -4.81 13.93
N TYR A 276 12.95 -4.39 14.21
CA TYR A 276 11.88 -4.32 13.22
C TYR A 276 12.21 -3.34 12.10
N LEU A 277 12.71 -2.16 12.42
CA LEU A 277 13.02 -1.10 11.45
C LEU A 277 14.38 -1.29 10.76
N SER A 278 15.22 -2.22 11.23
CA SER A 278 16.55 -2.45 10.67
C SER A 278 16.49 -3.21 9.35
N ILE A 279 17.07 -2.64 8.31
CA ILE A 279 17.20 -3.26 7.00
C ILE A 279 18.13 -4.47 7.06
N ASN A 280 19.12 -4.47 7.93
CA ASN A 280 20.10 -5.54 8.06
C ASN A 280 19.47 -6.89 8.42
N HIS A 281 18.32 -6.89 9.09
CA HIS A 281 17.60 -8.11 9.46
C HIS A 281 16.77 -8.73 8.33
N CYS A 282 16.44 -7.95 7.27
CA CYS A 282 15.68 -8.45 6.13
C CYS A 282 16.47 -9.31 5.16
N LEU A 283 17.79 -9.14 5.15
CA LEU A 283 18.64 -9.65 4.08
C LEU A 283 19.16 -11.06 4.33
N ASN A 284 19.02 -11.57 5.54
CA ASN A 284 19.56 -12.86 5.94
C ASN A 284 18.76 -14.06 5.38
N ASP A 285 17.59 -13.86 4.81
CA ASP A 285 16.67 -14.93 4.42
C ASP A 285 16.70 -15.31 2.93
N GLY A 286 17.57 -14.71 2.13
CA GLY A 286 17.84 -15.11 0.73
C GLY A 286 16.68 -14.92 -0.27
N LYS A 287 15.51 -14.46 0.19
CA LYS A 287 14.35 -14.15 -0.68
C LYS A 287 14.04 -12.67 -0.62
N HIS A 288 14.44 -11.95 -1.64
CA HIS A 288 14.26 -10.50 -1.75
C HIS A 288 12.81 -10.14 -2.04
N ASN A 289 12.01 -9.94 -1.01
CA ASN A 289 10.71 -9.30 -1.16
C ASN A 289 10.89 -7.78 -1.07
N ASN A 290 10.51 -7.03 -2.11
CA ASN A 290 10.63 -5.57 -2.14
C ASN A 290 9.91 -4.91 -0.96
N ARG A 291 8.77 -5.45 -0.54
CA ARG A 291 7.94 -4.93 0.55
C ARG A 291 8.63 -4.91 1.90
N GLU A 292 9.48 -5.90 2.17
CA GLU A 292 10.18 -5.95 3.46
C GLU A 292 11.14 -4.76 3.63
N VAL A 293 11.75 -4.30 2.55
CA VAL A 293 12.64 -3.13 2.58
C VAL A 293 11.86 -1.82 2.67
N GLU A 294 10.65 -1.76 2.10
CA GLU A 294 9.77 -0.58 2.18
C GLU A 294 9.36 -0.26 3.63
N LEU A 295 9.18 -1.29 4.45
CA LEU A 295 8.80 -1.15 5.85
C LEU A 295 10.00 -0.89 6.77
N ARG A 296 11.22 -0.84 6.25
CA ARG A 296 12.44 -0.71 7.03
C ARG A 296 13.27 0.46 6.54
N CYS A 297 13.90 1.15 7.49
CA CYS A 297 14.55 2.41 7.19
C CYS A 297 15.83 2.68 7.98
N ILE A 298 16.15 1.83 8.94
CA ILE A 298 17.35 2.01 9.77
C ILE A 298 18.46 1.10 9.23
N THR A 299 19.62 1.68 8.95
CA THR A 299 20.86 0.96 8.76
C THR A 299 21.67 1.00 10.05
N GLU A 300 22.24 -0.13 10.47
CA GLU A 300 23.12 -0.22 11.62
C GLU A 300 24.49 -0.69 11.17
N ASN A 301 25.54 0.07 11.52
CA ASN A 301 26.92 -0.29 11.29
C ASN A 301 27.77 0.05 12.50
N ASP A 302 28.48 -0.93 13.06
CA ASP A 302 29.30 -0.79 14.27
C ASP A 302 28.60 -0.10 15.45
N GLY A 303 27.32 -0.42 15.65
CA GLY A 303 26.47 0.18 16.70
C GLY A 303 26.01 1.62 16.44
N VAL A 304 26.31 2.16 15.25
CA VAL A 304 25.78 3.45 14.79
C VAL A 304 24.54 3.22 13.95
N LEU A 305 23.42 3.79 14.38
CA LEU A 305 22.17 3.83 13.62
C LEU A 305 22.22 5.02 12.65
N SER A 306 21.79 4.79 11.41
CA SER A 306 21.65 5.80 10.38
C SER A 306 20.25 5.70 9.76
N PHE A 307 19.53 6.81 9.71
CA PHE A 307 18.16 6.87 9.17
C PHE A 307 17.72 8.28 8.81
N ALA A 308 16.77 8.35 7.89
CA ALA A 308 16.05 9.58 7.59
C ALA A 308 14.77 9.67 8.42
N VAL A 309 14.52 10.82 9.05
CA VAL A 309 13.47 10.99 10.06
C VAL A 309 12.06 10.77 9.48
N ARG A 310 11.78 11.32 8.30
CA ARG A 310 10.46 11.14 7.67
C ARG A 310 10.24 9.70 7.24
N THR A 311 11.27 9.04 6.76
CA THR A 311 11.19 7.64 6.37
C THR A 311 10.88 6.74 7.57
N ILE A 312 11.45 7.00 8.75
CA ILE A 312 11.12 6.24 9.96
C ILE A 312 9.65 6.48 10.39
N VAL A 313 9.21 7.74 10.33
CA VAL A 313 7.81 8.09 10.62
C VAL A 313 6.85 7.40 9.64
N GLU A 314 7.22 7.34 8.36
CA GLU A 314 6.41 6.63 7.36
C GLU A 314 6.37 5.12 7.59
N CYS A 315 7.52 4.49 7.85
CA CYS A 315 7.58 3.06 8.16
C CYS A 315 6.75 2.70 9.40
N LEU A 316 6.83 3.49 10.47
CA LEU A 316 5.99 3.31 11.66
C LEU A 316 4.50 3.57 11.36
N GLY A 317 4.19 4.58 10.56
CA GLY A 317 2.82 4.87 10.13
C GLY A 317 2.22 3.76 9.26
N ILE A 318 3.02 3.17 8.37
CA ILE A 318 2.62 2.00 7.58
C ILE A 318 2.41 0.80 8.52
N PHE A 319 3.36 0.52 9.43
CA PHE A 319 3.23 -0.53 10.42
C PHE A 319 1.92 -0.40 11.19
N LYS A 320 1.64 0.78 11.77
CA LYS A 320 0.40 1.04 12.49
C LYS A 320 -0.82 0.75 11.62
N ARG A 321 -0.81 1.16 10.38
CA ARG A 321 -1.91 0.96 9.44
C ARG A 321 -2.17 -0.51 9.12
N ILE A 322 -1.14 -1.27 8.74
CA ILE A 322 -1.30 -2.69 8.38
C ILE A 322 -1.70 -3.54 9.59
N THR A 323 -1.28 -3.15 10.79
CA THR A 323 -1.64 -3.85 12.01
C THR A 323 -3.06 -3.55 12.45
N ILE A 324 -3.52 -2.29 12.43
CA ILE A 324 -4.90 -1.91 12.75
C ILE A 324 -5.89 -2.58 11.79
N THR A 325 -5.56 -2.63 10.50
CA THR A 325 -6.44 -3.19 9.48
C THR A 325 -6.44 -4.72 9.42
N GLY A 326 -5.63 -5.40 10.24
CA GLY A 326 -5.50 -6.85 10.24
C GLY A 326 -4.71 -7.43 9.05
N HIS A 327 -4.09 -6.57 8.24
CA HIS A 327 -3.32 -7.00 7.06
C HIS A 327 -1.86 -7.35 7.35
N TYR A 328 -1.48 -7.46 8.63
CA TYR A 328 -0.10 -7.73 9.01
C TYR A 328 0.46 -9.03 8.42
N MET A 329 -0.32 -10.11 8.47
CA MET A 329 0.08 -11.40 7.88
C MET A 329 0.36 -11.34 6.38
N ASP A 330 -0.37 -10.50 5.67
CA ASP A 330 -0.28 -10.40 4.22
C ASP A 330 0.94 -9.60 3.75
N GLU A 331 1.46 -8.73 4.61
CA GLU A 331 2.53 -7.78 4.27
C GLU A 331 3.89 -8.21 4.84
N VAL A 332 3.87 -9.03 5.91
CA VAL A 332 5.10 -9.39 6.64
C VAL A 332 5.34 -10.89 6.55
N THR A 333 6.40 -11.27 5.86
CA THR A 333 6.81 -12.69 5.67
C THR A 333 8.19 -12.93 6.28
N TYR A 334 8.41 -12.48 7.53
CA TYR A 334 9.71 -12.68 8.19
C TYR A 334 9.86 -14.10 8.71
N SER A 335 10.95 -14.74 8.36
CA SER A 335 11.26 -16.08 8.84
C SER A 335 11.31 -16.14 10.36
N TYR A 336 11.86 -15.11 11.02
CA TYR A 336 11.96 -15.06 12.48
C TYR A 336 10.62 -14.82 13.20
N GLN A 337 9.60 -14.33 12.50
CA GLN A 337 8.25 -14.11 13.03
C GLN A 337 7.26 -15.20 12.60
N LYS A 338 7.65 -16.10 11.71
CA LYS A 338 6.75 -17.05 11.07
C LYS A 338 5.99 -17.91 12.09
N SER A 339 6.66 -18.43 13.11
CA SER A 339 6.02 -19.26 14.14
C SER A 339 4.99 -18.49 14.96
N LYS A 340 5.25 -17.23 15.29
CA LYS A 340 4.32 -16.36 16.01
C LYS A 340 3.15 -15.92 15.12
N LEU A 341 3.40 -15.63 13.85
CA LEU A 341 2.34 -15.35 12.87
C LEU A 341 1.42 -16.55 12.69
N GLU A 342 1.95 -17.75 12.60
CA GLU A 342 1.16 -18.97 12.52
C GLU A 342 0.32 -19.19 13.79
N LEU A 343 0.88 -18.94 14.97
CA LEU A 343 0.19 -19.04 16.27
C LEU A 343 -1.02 -18.09 16.34
N HIS A 344 -0.86 -16.85 15.89
CA HIS A 344 -1.87 -15.79 15.96
C HIS A 344 -2.70 -15.63 14.69
N SER A 345 -2.57 -16.55 13.72
CA SER A 345 -3.24 -16.44 12.42
C SER A 345 -4.76 -16.25 12.53
N THR A 346 -5.41 -16.97 13.45
CA THR A 346 -6.85 -16.87 13.68
C THR A 346 -7.26 -15.49 14.22
N ASP A 347 -6.47 -14.92 15.13
CA ASP A 347 -6.78 -13.61 15.72
C ASP A 347 -6.60 -12.48 14.70
N LEU A 348 -5.56 -12.56 13.87
CA LEU A 348 -5.31 -11.61 12.79
C LEU A 348 -6.39 -11.69 11.69
N ILE A 349 -6.87 -12.90 11.35
CA ILE A 349 -8.00 -13.09 10.43
C ILE A 349 -9.28 -12.49 11.01
N LYS A 350 -9.57 -12.73 12.29
CA LYS A 350 -10.74 -12.13 12.96
C LYS A 350 -10.65 -10.60 12.96
N GLN A 351 -9.49 -10.03 13.22
CA GLN A 351 -9.29 -8.59 13.17
C GLN A 351 -9.59 -8.03 11.78
N GLN A 352 -9.09 -8.68 10.73
CA GLN A 352 -9.38 -8.29 9.35
C GLN A 352 -10.88 -8.37 9.04
N GLN A 353 -11.55 -9.42 9.48
CA GLN A 353 -13.00 -9.57 9.33
C GLN A 353 -13.76 -8.47 10.08
N SER A 354 -13.37 -8.16 11.32
CA SER A 354 -13.97 -7.07 12.10
C SER A 354 -13.84 -5.72 11.41
N MET A 355 -12.69 -5.41 10.85
CA MET A 355 -12.51 -4.18 10.06
C MET A 355 -13.35 -4.17 8.77
N SER A 356 -13.48 -5.31 8.10
CA SER A 356 -14.36 -5.45 6.93
C SER A 356 -15.83 -5.21 7.32
N THR A 357 -16.29 -5.82 8.41
CA THR A 357 -17.65 -5.62 8.93
C THR A 357 -17.88 -4.17 9.39
N TYR A 358 -16.90 -3.54 10.05
CA TYR A 358 -16.99 -2.11 10.37
C TYR A 358 -17.16 -1.26 9.10
N PHE A 359 -16.44 -1.58 8.03
CA PHE A 359 -16.61 -0.90 6.74
C PHE A 359 -18.03 -1.04 6.18
N SER A 360 -18.66 -2.21 6.36
CA SER A 360 -20.07 -2.42 5.96
C SER A 360 -21.01 -1.48 6.72
N TYR A 361 -20.80 -1.27 8.02
CA TYR A 361 -21.59 -0.30 8.80
C TYR A 361 -21.36 1.14 8.37
N VAL A 362 -20.12 1.52 8.05
CA VAL A 362 -19.78 2.86 7.54
C VAL A 362 -20.52 3.13 6.22
N VAL A 363 -20.52 2.18 5.30
CA VAL A 363 -21.21 2.32 4.00
C VAL A 363 -22.72 2.34 4.17
N ALA A 364 -23.27 1.50 5.06
CA ALA A 364 -24.70 1.47 5.37
C ALA A 364 -25.19 2.80 5.96
N GLU A 365 -24.45 3.38 6.94
CA GLU A 365 -24.75 4.70 7.49
C GLU A 365 -24.65 5.79 6.42
N LEU A 366 -23.69 5.70 5.53
CA LEU A 366 -23.53 6.66 4.45
C LEU A 366 -24.75 6.63 3.52
N PHE A 367 -25.23 5.47 3.10
CA PHE A 367 -26.47 5.34 2.35
C PHE A 367 -27.64 5.98 3.09
N GLU A 368 -27.83 5.65 4.37
CA GLU A 368 -28.93 6.16 5.17
C GLU A 368 -28.89 7.68 5.31
N SER A 369 -27.70 8.28 5.48
CA SER A 369 -27.51 9.73 5.60
C SER A 369 -27.88 10.50 4.32
N TYR A 370 -27.84 9.83 3.18
CA TYR A 370 -28.25 10.38 1.88
C TYR A 370 -29.66 9.94 1.44
N GLY A 371 -30.48 9.43 2.38
CA GLY A 371 -31.90 9.18 2.16
C GLY A 371 -32.26 7.83 1.55
N TYR A 372 -31.31 6.95 1.39
CA TYR A 372 -31.61 5.56 1.02
C TYR A 372 -32.20 4.80 2.21
N LEU A 373 -33.08 3.86 1.92
CA LEU A 373 -33.44 2.86 2.91
C LEU A 373 -32.39 1.77 2.91
N ILE A 374 -32.02 1.30 4.10
CA ILE A 374 -31.13 0.14 4.26
C ILE A 374 -31.89 -0.99 4.95
N ALA A 375 -31.49 -2.23 4.67
CA ALA A 375 -31.98 -3.38 5.41
C ALA A 375 -31.59 -3.21 6.89
N LYS A 376 -32.53 -3.55 7.78
CA LYS A 376 -32.35 -3.43 9.23
C LYS A 376 -32.49 -4.80 9.90
N ASP A 377 -31.70 -5.03 10.92
CA ASP A 377 -31.84 -6.17 11.82
C ASP A 377 -33.05 -6.02 12.76
N ALA A 378 -33.32 -7.02 13.58
CA ALA A 378 -34.41 -7.00 14.54
C ALA A 378 -34.32 -5.88 15.60
N ASN A 379 -33.16 -5.30 15.82
CA ASN A 379 -32.88 -4.22 16.76
C ASN A 379 -32.97 -2.84 16.09
N GLY A 380 -33.18 -2.80 14.77
CA GLY A 380 -33.28 -1.58 13.98
C GLY A 380 -31.93 -0.98 13.57
N TYR A 381 -30.85 -1.71 13.73
CA TYR A 381 -29.53 -1.35 13.20
C TYR A 381 -29.37 -1.84 11.76
N PRO A 382 -28.40 -1.30 10.99
CA PRO A 382 -28.08 -1.83 9.67
C PRO A 382 -27.83 -3.34 9.73
N ASP A 383 -28.56 -4.10 8.89
CA ASP A 383 -28.31 -5.52 8.70
C ASP A 383 -27.22 -5.66 7.63
N VAL A 384 -26.02 -6.07 8.05
CA VAL A 384 -24.87 -6.25 7.18
C VAL A 384 -24.52 -7.73 7.07
N ASP A 385 -23.88 -8.13 5.96
CA ASP A 385 -23.53 -9.53 5.66
C ASP A 385 -24.78 -10.45 5.63
N ILE A 386 -25.83 -10.00 4.95
CA ILE A 386 -27.15 -10.68 4.89
C ILE A 386 -27.02 -12.03 4.18
N LYS A 387 -27.26 -13.11 4.90
CA LYS A 387 -27.16 -14.50 4.37
C LYS A 387 -28.44 -15.00 3.74
N ASP A 388 -29.56 -14.55 4.26
CA ASP A 388 -30.88 -14.96 3.75
C ASP A 388 -31.98 -13.94 4.05
N ILE A 389 -33.05 -14.01 3.27
CA ILE A 389 -34.26 -13.23 3.46
C ILE A 389 -35.46 -14.19 3.35
N ILE A 390 -36.39 -14.14 4.32
CA ILE A 390 -37.61 -14.96 4.30
C ILE A 390 -38.69 -14.20 3.55
N VAL A 391 -39.13 -14.74 2.41
CA VAL A 391 -40.17 -14.18 1.57
C VAL A 391 -41.28 -15.18 1.42
N ASN A 392 -42.49 -14.82 1.82
CA ASN A 392 -43.69 -15.67 1.75
C ASN A 392 -43.48 -17.10 2.34
N GLY A 393 -42.72 -17.19 3.44
CA GLY A 393 -42.37 -18.44 4.09
C GLY A 393 -41.27 -19.25 3.41
N SER A 394 -40.74 -18.79 2.29
CA SER A 394 -39.58 -19.38 1.61
C SER A 394 -38.29 -18.63 1.94
N ARG A 395 -37.21 -19.37 2.20
CA ARG A 395 -35.89 -18.81 2.48
C ARG A 395 -35.15 -18.57 1.19
N LEU A 396 -34.90 -17.31 0.87
CA LEU A 396 -33.98 -16.90 -0.19
C LEU A 396 -32.57 -16.85 0.37
N VAL A 397 -31.67 -17.69 -0.11
CA VAL A 397 -30.29 -17.76 0.38
C VAL A 397 -29.40 -16.88 -0.50
N PHE A 398 -28.64 -16.03 0.15
CA PHE A 398 -27.62 -15.17 -0.45
C PHE A 398 -26.24 -15.58 0.10
N ASN A 399 -25.21 -15.47 -0.71
CA ASN A 399 -23.84 -15.65 -0.23
C ASN A 399 -23.34 -14.29 0.24
N ASP A 400 -23.76 -13.84 1.41
CA ASP A 400 -23.41 -12.58 2.07
C ASP A 400 -23.62 -11.33 1.20
N ILE A 401 -24.78 -10.63 1.37
CA ILE A 401 -24.95 -9.27 0.85
C ILE A 401 -24.38 -8.33 1.90
N ASP A 402 -23.29 -7.64 1.57
CA ASP A 402 -22.61 -6.77 2.54
C ASP A 402 -23.51 -5.60 2.96
N VAL A 403 -24.17 -4.93 2.01
CA VAL A 403 -25.20 -3.91 2.28
C VAL A 403 -26.30 -4.01 1.23
N LEU A 404 -27.55 -4.08 1.69
CA LEU A 404 -28.74 -4.01 0.84
C LEU A 404 -29.45 -2.68 1.07
N ALA A 405 -29.49 -1.83 0.03
CA ALA A 405 -30.12 -0.53 0.08
C ALA A 405 -31.24 -0.39 -0.96
N PHE A 406 -32.13 0.58 -0.75
CA PHE A 406 -33.20 0.90 -1.67
C PHE A 406 -33.31 2.42 -1.88
N ASP A 407 -33.20 2.85 -3.14
CA ASP A 407 -33.44 4.22 -3.55
C ASP A 407 -34.94 4.43 -3.83
N ARG A 408 -35.60 5.24 -3.01
CA ARG A 408 -37.02 5.59 -3.17
C ARG A 408 -37.27 6.47 -4.39
N ASN A 409 -36.32 7.24 -4.84
CA ASN A 409 -36.50 8.19 -5.94
C ASN A 409 -36.56 7.46 -7.28
N THR A 410 -35.75 6.43 -7.43
CA THR A 410 -35.63 5.63 -8.66
C THR A 410 -36.28 4.26 -8.55
N ASN A 411 -36.81 3.88 -7.38
CA ASN A 411 -37.29 2.54 -7.06
C ASN A 411 -36.24 1.44 -7.35
N THR A 412 -34.99 1.69 -6.98
CA THR A 412 -33.89 0.78 -7.27
C THR A 412 -33.41 0.05 -6.02
N ILE A 413 -33.39 -1.29 -6.07
CA ILE A 413 -32.69 -2.12 -5.08
C ILE A 413 -31.20 -2.07 -5.42
N ILE A 414 -30.36 -1.69 -4.46
CA ILE A 414 -28.92 -1.67 -4.59
C ILE A 414 -28.32 -2.84 -3.81
N ASN A 415 -27.74 -3.79 -4.55
CA ASN A 415 -26.94 -4.89 -4.02
C ASN A 415 -25.50 -4.42 -3.97
N CYS A 416 -25.05 -4.01 -2.80
CA CYS A 416 -23.71 -3.47 -2.60
C CYS A 416 -22.79 -4.57 -2.07
N GLU A 417 -21.75 -4.87 -2.83
CA GLU A 417 -20.62 -5.71 -2.43
C GLU A 417 -19.49 -4.80 -1.95
N LEU A 418 -18.91 -5.10 -0.81
CA LEU A 418 -17.83 -4.33 -0.25
C LEU A 418 -16.52 -5.10 -0.33
N LYS A 419 -15.47 -4.40 -0.65
CA LYS A 419 -14.11 -4.95 -0.67
C LYS A 419 -13.20 -4.10 0.20
N TYR A 420 -12.92 -4.58 1.39
CA TYR A 420 -11.94 -3.99 2.28
C TYR A 420 -10.55 -4.46 1.86
N TYR A 421 -9.94 -3.71 0.96
CA TYR A 421 -8.63 -4.07 0.42
C TYR A 421 -7.49 -3.55 1.29
N LYS A 422 -6.46 -4.38 1.41
CA LYS A 422 -5.18 -3.94 1.93
C LYS A 422 -4.53 -2.90 1.02
N VAL A 423 -3.66 -2.09 1.60
CA VAL A 423 -2.82 -1.16 0.85
C VAL A 423 -1.97 -1.92 -0.14
N LYS A 424 -2.11 -1.62 -1.42
CA LYS A 424 -1.21 -2.12 -2.47
C LYS A 424 -0.32 -0.98 -2.91
N MET A 425 0.97 -1.18 -2.80
CA MET A 425 1.98 -0.20 -3.16
C MET A 425 2.48 -0.38 -4.60
N ASP A 426 2.01 -1.43 -5.30
CA ASP A 426 2.41 -1.76 -6.65
C ASP A 426 1.21 -2.08 -7.58
N TYR A 427 1.43 -1.84 -8.86
CA TYR A 427 0.46 -2.15 -9.92
C TYR A 427 0.07 -3.63 -9.95
N ALA A 428 1.03 -4.54 -9.75
CA ALA A 428 0.80 -5.97 -9.76
C ALA A 428 -0.19 -6.41 -8.66
N GLY A 429 -0.03 -5.87 -7.46
CA GLY A 429 -0.94 -6.13 -6.35
C GLY A 429 -2.37 -5.64 -6.63
N MET A 430 -2.53 -4.44 -7.19
CA MET A 430 -3.86 -3.88 -7.51
C MET A 430 -4.56 -4.66 -8.62
N THR A 431 -3.85 -5.02 -9.68
CA THR A 431 -4.43 -5.80 -10.79
C THR A 431 -4.77 -7.23 -10.39
N LYS A 432 -4.03 -7.84 -9.46
CA LYS A 432 -4.32 -9.19 -8.96
C LYS A 432 -5.73 -9.28 -8.35
N ASP A 433 -6.11 -8.30 -7.56
CA ASP A 433 -7.44 -8.26 -6.94
C ASP A 433 -8.54 -7.98 -7.97
N ALA A 434 -8.29 -7.14 -8.95
CA ALA A 434 -9.24 -6.84 -10.03
C ALA A 434 -9.50 -8.03 -10.96
N LEU A 435 -8.52 -8.92 -11.17
CA LEU A 435 -8.63 -10.07 -12.07
C LEU A 435 -9.28 -11.31 -11.44
N ASN A 436 -9.54 -11.31 -10.14
CA ASN A 436 -10.14 -12.46 -9.47
C ASN A 436 -11.62 -12.63 -9.86
N LYS A 437 -11.87 -13.50 -10.83
CA LYS A 437 -13.22 -13.74 -11.40
C LYS A 437 -14.21 -14.29 -10.39
N GLU A 438 -13.78 -15.12 -9.46
CA GLU A 438 -14.64 -15.78 -8.47
C GLU A 438 -15.31 -14.79 -7.52
N LYS A 439 -14.66 -13.67 -7.23
CA LYS A 439 -15.21 -12.63 -6.34
C LYS A 439 -16.51 -12.01 -6.85
N TYR A 440 -16.75 -12.04 -8.16
CA TYR A 440 -17.90 -11.37 -8.78
C TYR A 440 -19.01 -12.34 -9.21
N GLU A 441 -18.73 -13.64 -9.26
CA GLU A 441 -19.77 -14.64 -9.60
C GLU A 441 -20.89 -14.67 -8.56
N SER A 442 -20.55 -14.51 -7.27
CA SER A 442 -21.54 -14.42 -6.20
C SER A 442 -22.43 -13.18 -6.33
N LEU A 443 -21.85 -12.04 -6.75
CA LEU A 443 -22.61 -10.78 -6.96
C LEU A 443 -23.67 -10.96 -8.05
N PHE A 444 -23.34 -11.59 -9.18
CA PHE A 444 -24.32 -11.84 -10.26
C PHE A 444 -25.38 -12.87 -9.88
N LYS A 445 -25.03 -13.89 -9.08
CA LYS A 445 -26.02 -14.86 -8.55
C LYS A 445 -27.01 -14.16 -7.62
N ARG A 446 -26.54 -13.30 -6.73
CA ARG A 446 -27.40 -12.49 -5.84
C ARG A 446 -28.30 -11.55 -6.62
N GLU A 447 -27.76 -10.85 -7.61
CA GLU A 447 -28.52 -9.96 -8.48
C GLU A 447 -29.68 -10.70 -9.18
N THR A 448 -29.41 -11.91 -9.69
CA THR A 448 -30.44 -12.75 -10.29
C THR A 448 -31.55 -13.13 -9.31
N THR A 449 -31.18 -13.51 -8.08
CA THR A 449 -32.14 -13.82 -7.02
C THR A 449 -32.98 -12.61 -6.63
N LEU A 450 -32.34 -11.43 -6.52
CA LEU A 450 -33.04 -10.17 -6.23
C LEU A 450 -34.00 -9.79 -7.36
N LYS A 451 -33.59 -9.90 -8.63
CA LYS A 451 -34.41 -9.61 -9.81
C LYS A 451 -35.67 -10.46 -9.89
N ASN A 452 -35.58 -11.73 -9.46
CA ASN A 452 -36.71 -12.65 -9.49
C ASN A 452 -37.69 -12.46 -8.34
N ASN A 453 -37.37 -11.66 -7.33
CA ASN A 453 -38.15 -11.49 -6.10
C ASN A 453 -38.35 -10.03 -5.67
N LYS A 454 -38.26 -9.07 -6.60
CA LYS A 454 -38.11 -7.63 -6.33
C LYS A 454 -39.18 -7.06 -5.40
N SER A 455 -40.45 -7.15 -5.77
CA SER A 455 -41.58 -6.60 -4.98
C SER A 455 -41.71 -7.25 -3.60
N ALA A 456 -41.49 -8.56 -3.53
CA ALA A 456 -41.52 -9.30 -2.29
C ALA A 456 -40.40 -8.92 -1.32
N ILE A 457 -39.19 -8.73 -1.82
CA ILE A 457 -38.04 -8.24 -1.04
C ILE A 457 -38.29 -6.82 -0.57
N VAL A 458 -38.70 -5.92 -1.47
CA VAL A 458 -39.02 -4.52 -1.11
C VAL A 458 -40.09 -4.44 -0.04
N LYS A 459 -41.09 -5.30 -0.11
CA LYS A 459 -42.16 -5.38 0.91
C LYS A 459 -41.65 -5.88 2.27
N VAL A 460 -40.86 -6.96 2.26
CA VAL A 460 -40.41 -7.60 3.51
C VAL A 460 -39.28 -6.81 4.17
N VAL A 461 -38.32 -6.33 3.40
CA VAL A 461 -37.12 -5.68 3.94
C VAL A 461 -37.34 -4.18 4.21
N PHE A 462 -38.04 -3.50 3.29
CA PHE A 462 -38.16 -2.02 3.36
C PHE A 462 -39.62 -1.58 3.71
N GLY A 463 -40.55 -2.51 3.86
CA GLY A 463 -41.96 -2.19 4.23
C GLY A 463 -42.75 -1.47 3.14
N LEU A 464 -42.28 -1.48 1.88
CA LEU A 464 -42.92 -0.77 0.78
C LEU A 464 -43.67 -1.73 -0.16
N THR A 465 -44.79 -1.30 -0.70
CA THR A 465 -45.55 -2.06 -1.71
C THR A 465 -45.42 -1.38 -3.07
N ILE A 466 -44.54 -1.93 -3.92
CA ILE A 466 -44.22 -1.41 -5.25
C ILE A 466 -44.37 -2.54 -6.26
N PRO A 467 -45.01 -2.31 -7.45
CA PRO A 467 -45.10 -3.30 -8.49
C PRO A 467 -43.73 -3.73 -9.03
N ASP A 468 -43.57 -5.01 -9.34
CA ASP A 468 -42.33 -5.59 -9.88
C ASP A 468 -41.79 -4.85 -11.12
N SER A 469 -42.72 -4.42 -12.02
CA SER A 469 -42.37 -3.69 -13.23
C SER A 469 -41.70 -2.32 -13.01
N SER A 470 -41.89 -1.75 -11.81
CA SER A 470 -41.42 -0.42 -11.43
C SER A 470 -40.14 -0.49 -10.58
N ILE A 471 -39.64 -1.68 -10.26
CA ILE A 471 -38.43 -1.86 -9.44
C ILE A 471 -37.27 -2.30 -10.34
N GLU A 472 -36.17 -1.58 -10.21
CA GLU A 472 -34.91 -1.98 -10.78
C GLU A 472 -34.00 -2.65 -9.73
N VAL A 473 -33.04 -3.44 -10.19
CA VAL A 473 -32.00 -4.03 -9.33
C VAL A 473 -30.65 -3.69 -9.94
N LYS A 474 -29.81 -3.08 -9.13
CA LYS A 474 -28.47 -2.69 -9.51
C LYS A 474 -27.45 -3.26 -8.53
N SER A 475 -26.42 -3.89 -9.06
CA SER A 475 -25.28 -4.36 -8.27
C SER A 475 -24.12 -3.41 -8.44
N ILE A 476 -23.54 -3.02 -7.31
CA ILE A 476 -22.34 -2.18 -7.26
C ILE A 476 -21.29 -2.82 -6.36
N VAL A 477 -20.04 -2.48 -6.62
CA VAL A 477 -18.91 -2.82 -5.74
C VAL A 477 -18.35 -1.52 -5.19
N VAL A 478 -18.20 -1.43 -3.87
CA VAL A 478 -17.50 -0.33 -3.22
C VAL A 478 -16.23 -0.84 -2.57
N THR A 479 -15.10 -0.27 -2.96
CA THR A 479 -13.79 -0.66 -2.45
C THR A 479 -13.30 0.35 -1.42
N SER A 480 -12.69 -0.10 -0.33
CA SER A 480 -12.11 0.80 0.69
C SER A 480 -11.02 1.69 0.11
N ARG A 481 -10.44 1.31 -1.01
CA ARG A 481 -9.32 1.97 -1.67
C ARG A 481 -9.45 1.91 -3.17
N GLN A 482 -8.68 2.75 -3.87
CA GLN A 482 -8.57 2.69 -5.32
C GLN A 482 -8.19 1.27 -5.75
N ASN A 483 -8.99 0.70 -6.65
CA ASN A 483 -8.73 -0.56 -7.29
C ASN A 483 -8.80 -0.37 -8.80
N TYR A 484 -8.16 -1.26 -9.54
CA TYR A 484 -8.23 -1.25 -11.00
C TYR A 484 -9.24 -2.28 -11.48
N ASN A 485 -10.37 -1.82 -12.00
CA ASN A 485 -11.41 -2.68 -12.53
C ASN A 485 -11.26 -2.89 -14.04
N THR A 486 -11.02 -4.14 -14.45
CA THR A 486 -10.94 -4.54 -15.88
C THR A 486 -12.25 -5.10 -16.41
N LYS A 487 -13.34 -5.10 -15.62
CA LYS A 487 -14.61 -5.77 -15.95
C LYS A 487 -15.76 -4.77 -16.05
N ASN A 488 -16.81 -5.16 -16.78
CA ASN A 488 -18.08 -4.43 -16.91
C ASN A 488 -18.92 -4.50 -15.60
N ILE A 489 -18.32 -4.13 -14.46
CA ILE A 489 -18.96 -4.07 -13.16
C ILE A 489 -18.90 -2.63 -12.71
N THR A 490 -20.00 -2.10 -12.21
CA THR A 490 -20.04 -0.78 -11.59
C THR A 490 -19.27 -0.85 -10.28
N GLU A 491 -18.07 -0.30 -10.26
CA GLU A 491 -17.18 -0.27 -9.11
C GLU A 491 -16.79 1.17 -8.80
N TYR A 492 -16.86 1.52 -7.53
CA TYR A 492 -16.45 2.82 -7.00
C TYR A 492 -15.43 2.60 -5.89
N ASN A 493 -14.38 3.42 -5.84
CA ASN A 493 -13.65 3.57 -4.58
C ASN A 493 -14.51 4.38 -3.60
N PHE A 494 -14.19 4.27 -2.31
CA PHE A 494 -15.01 4.87 -1.26
C PHE A 494 -15.21 6.38 -1.40
N GLU A 495 -14.17 7.12 -1.80
CA GLU A 495 -14.25 8.58 -2.01
C GLU A 495 -15.13 8.94 -3.20
N GLU A 496 -15.03 8.20 -4.29
CA GLU A 496 -15.90 8.37 -5.45
C GLU A 496 -17.35 8.05 -5.10
N PHE A 497 -17.58 6.96 -4.38
CA PHE A 497 -18.88 6.57 -3.88
C PHE A 497 -19.52 7.67 -3.02
N LYS A 498 -18.76 8.18 -2.03
CA LYS A 498 -19.20 9.28 -1.17
C LYS A 498 -19.51 10.55 -1.96
N ARG A 499 -18.67 10.91 -2.92
CA ARG A 499 -18.88 12.08 -3.80
C ARG A 499 -20.17 11.95 -4.62
N LYS A 500 -20.44 10.74 -5.17
CA LYS A 500 -21.67 10.48 -5.93
C LYS A 500 -22.92 10.65 -5.07
N LEU A 501 -22.93 10.09 -3.87
CA LEU A 501 -24.03 10.27 -2.93
C LEU A 501 -24.23 11.73 -2.55
N LEU A 502 -23.14 12.45 -2.26
CA LEU A 502 -23.18 13.89 -1.91
C LEU A 502 -23.79 14.74 -3.04
N ASN A 503 -23.48 14.42 -4.28
CA ASN A 503 -23.97 15.15 -5.45
C ASN A 503 -25.34 14.64 -5.95
N ASN A 504 -25.95 13.66 -5.30
CA ASN A 504 -27.16 12.97 -5.79
C ASN A 504 -26.98 12.41 -7.21
N GLU A 505 -25.77 11.97 -7.55
CA GLU A 505 -25.50 11.32 -8.82
C GLU A 505 -26.03 9.88 -8.79
N THR A 506 -26.51 9.38 -9.91
CA THR A 506 -26.97 7.97 -10.03
C THR A 506 -25.79 7.04 -9.80
N LEU A 507 -25.93 6.08 -8.88
CA LEU A 507 -24.96 5.04 -8.59
C LEU A 507 -24.89 4.01 -9.69
#